data_bf125d078915bed81c47fdd001c2658e
#
_entry.id   bf125d078915bed81c47fdd001c2658e
#
_cell.length_a   1.000
_cell.length_b   1.000
_cell.length_c   1.000
_cell.angle_alpha   90.00
_cell.angle_beta   90.00
_cell.angle_gamma   90.00
#
_symmetry.space_group_name_H-M   'P 1'
#
loop_
_entity.id
_entity.type
_entity.pdbx_description
1 polymer ?
#
loop_
_entity_poly.entity_id
_entity_poly.type
_entity_poly.pdbx_seq_one_letter_code
_entity_poly.pdbx_strand_id
1 'polypeptide(L)'
;MRWPAPSTVRWAMLVVLLALWEFVPTTGVIPELFLPALSKTLYVLWVDKHIYFAALLVTLYEVALSMLIACGLGILVGAVVGGLAVLRNLLLPIFSSLYAVPIVILYPIFTAWFGIGSQSKIAFAGIYGFFPVMLSTAAGIRTIDPQFVLAARSMGATLPQLITRVIIPASVPTVFAGLRLGGALTIIGVVVAEMLTASAGIGYLVTLNRTILDSPRVFAGILAILVLSIAYYMLARALESRMVVWQSAGKQTRAASRDAQVAVPAPAAA
;
A
#
# COMPACT_ATOMS: atom_id res chain seq x y z
N MET A 1 -38.20 -5.89 2.92
CA MET A 1 -37.15 -5.66 3.95
C MET A 1 -36.17 -4.63 3.42
N ARG A 2 -36.05 -3.47 4.07
CA ARG A 2 -35.01 -2.48 3.72
C ARG A 2 -33.70 -2.91 4.37
N TRP A 3 -32.72 -3.27 3.57
CA TRP A 3 -31.38 -3.54 4.07
C TRP A 3 -30.80 -2.30 4.73
N PRO A 4 -30.11 -2.42 5.88
CA PRO A 4 -29.49 -1.27 6.55
C PRO A 4 -28.44 -0.65 5.62
N ALA A 5 -28.22 0.66 5.76
CA ALA A 5 -27.26 1.38 4.95
C ALA A 5 -25.85 0.74 5.08
N PRO A 6 -25.05 0.67 4.00
CA PRO A 6 -23.72 0.02 4.04
C PRO A 6 -22.79 0.58 5.12
N SER A 7 -22.97 1.86 5.49
CA SER A 7 -22.26 2.49 6.61
C SER A 7 -22.62 1.90 7.96
N THR A 8 -23.93 1.67 8.21
CA THR A 8 -24.42 1.10 9.47
C THR A 8 -23.89 -0.31 9.68
N VAL A 9 -23.88 -1.13 8.61
CA VAL A 9 -23.33 -2.50 8.69
C VAL A 9 -21.83 -2.47 9.04
N ARG A 10 -21.05 -1.58 8.42
CA ARG A 10 -19.60 -1.44 8.73
C ARG A 10 -19.36 -1.05 10.18
N TRP A 11 -20.08 -0.08 10.70
CA TRP A 11 -19.94 0.34 12.10
C TRP A 11 -20.39 -0.75 13.06
N ALA A 12 -21.49 -1.45 12.78
CA ALA A 12 -21.94 -2.58 13.58
C ALA A 12 -20.89 -3.71 13.62
N MET A 13 -20.30 -4.08 12.47
CA MET A 13 -19.23 -5.07 12.42
C MET A 13 -18.00 -4.65 13.25
N LEU A 14 -17.60 -3.37 13.18
CA LEU A 14 -16.47 -2.84 13.93
C LEU A 14 -16.73 -2.90 15.44
N VAL A 15 -17.93 -2.49 15.88
CA VAL A 15 -18.33 -2.55 17.30
C VAL A 15 -18.37 -3.99 17.80
N VAL A 16 -18.96 -4.91 17.01
CA VAL A 16 -19.00 -6.34 17.36
C VAL A 16 -17.57 -6.91 17.48
N LEU A 17 -16.67 -6.58 16.58
CA LEU A 17 -15.29 -7.07 16.59
C LEU A 17 -14.51 -6.55 17.80
N LEU A 18 -14.66 -5.27 18.15
CA LEU A 18 -14.05 -4.68 19.35
C LEU A 18 -14.66 -5.24 20.63
N ALA A 19 -15.96 -5.46 20.66
CA ALA A 19 -16.63 -6.09 21.80
C ALA A 19 -16.17 -7.55 21.98
N LEU A 20 -16.05 -8.31 20.91
CA LEU A 20 -15.50 -9.67 20.98
C LEU A 20 -14.05 -9.65 21.49
N TRP A 21 -13.21 -8.72 21.03
CA TRP A 21 -11.85 -8.61 21.51
C TRP A 21 -11.78 -8.29 23.01
N GLU A 22 -12.69 -7.45 23.53
CA GLU A 22 -12.74 -7.15 24.96
C GLU A 22 -13.26 -8.32 25.80
N PHE A 23 -14.38 -8.95 25.36
CA PHE A 23 -15.09 -9.93 26.20
C PHE A 23 -14.51 -11.34 26.11
N VAL A 24 -14.00 -11.79 24.96
CA VAL A 24 -13.51 -13.18 24.81
C VAL A 24 -12.38 -13.52 25.79
N PRO A 25 -11.37 -12.69 26.02
CA PRO A 25 -10.34 -12.98 26.99
C PRO A 25 -10.88 -13.01 28.44
N THR A 26 -11.87 -12.17 28.75
CA THR A 26 -12.44 -12.10 30.10
C THR A 26 -13.27 -13.33 30.48
N THR A 27 -13.80 -14.07 29.50
CA THR A 27 -14.54 -15.33 29.71
C THR A 27 -13.63 -16.51 30.07
N GLY A 28 -12.30 -16.37 29.94
CA GLY A 28 -11.34 -17.45 30.16
C GLY A 28 -11.26 -18.51 29.07
N VAL A 29 -12.06 -18.39 27.99
CA VAL A 29 -12.03 -19.30 26.82
C VAL A 29 -10.67 -19.23 26.14
N ILE A 30 -10.08 -18.03 26.02
CA ILE A 30 -8.74 -17.82 25.50
C ILE A 30 -7.91 -17.22 26.65
N PRO A 31 -6.81 -17.88 27.06
CA PRO A 31 -5.91 -17.30 28.06
C PRO A 31 -5.40 -15.92 27.66
N GLU A 32 -5.30 -14.99 28.60
CA GLU A 32 -4.80 -13.62 28.36
C GLU A 32 -3.38 -13.58 27.77
N LEU A 33 -2.62 -14.65 27.93
CA LEU A 33 -1.32 -14.81 27.31
C LEU A 33 -1.40 -14.82 25.79
N PHE A 34 -2.48 -15.35 25.20
CA PHE A 34 -2.65 -15.41 23.74
C PHE A 34 -3.44 -14.22 23.21
N LEU A 35 -4.42 -13.73 23.96
CA LEU A 35 -5.24 -12.59 23.59
C LEU A 35 -5.55 -11.75 24.84
N PRO A 36 -4.82 -10.66 25.09
CA PRO A 36 -5.13 -9.74 26.17
C PRO A 36 -6.38 -8.92 25.84
N ALA A 37 -7.14 -8.53 26.87
CA ALA A 37 -8.28 -7.63 26.69
C ALA A 37 -7.84 -6.30 26.06
N LEU A 38 -8.70 -5.73 25.22
CA LEU A 38 -8.42 -4.46 24.54
C LEU A 38 -8.14 -3.34 25.54
N SER A 39 -8.90 -3.29 26.65
CA SER A 39 -8.73 -2.32 27.74
C SER A 39 -7.33 -2.39 28.34
N LYS A 40 -6.80 -3.60 28.62
CA LYS A 40 -5.43 -3.80 29.12
C LYS A 40 -4.38 -3.33 28.11
N THR A 41 -4.58 -3.65 26.84
CA THR A 41 -3.70 -3.25 25.75
C THR A 41 -3.64 -1.72 25.61
N LEU A 42 -4.78 -1.04 25.66
CA LEU A 42 -4.85 0.42 25.60
C LEU A 42 -4.27 1.08 26.85
N TYR A 43 -4.48 0.48 28.04
CA TYR A 43 -3.87 0.97 29.27
C TYR A 43 -2.34 0.93 29.21
N VAL A 44 -1.76 -0.17 28.75
CA VAL A 44 -0.31 -0.29 28.57
C VAL A 44 0.21 0.72 27.54
N LEU A 45 -0.49 0.88 26.42
CA LEU A 45 -0.11 1.87 25.40
C LEU A 45 -0.11 3.30 25.97
N TRP A 46 -1.03 3.60 26.89
CA TRP A 46 -1.08 4.90 27.57
C TRP A 46 0.04 5.07 28.61
N VAL A 47 0.30 4.07 29.43
CA VAL A 47 1.36 4.11 30.44
C VAL A 47 2.75 4.22 29.79
N ASP A 48 3.02 3.37 28.80
CA ASP A 48 4.31 3.29 28.10
C ASP A 48 4.36 4.18 26.84
N LYS A 49 3.48 5.19 26.73
CA LYS A 49 3.33 6.04 25.54
C LYS A 49 4.64 6.64 25.04
N HIS A 50 5.56 7.01 25.93
CA HIS A 50 6.85 7.57 25.56
C HIS A 50 7.74 6.55 24.84
N ILE A 51 7.70 5.28 25.28
CA ILE A 51 8.46 4.17 24.68
C ILE A 51 7.90 3.88 23.27
N TYR A 52 6.57 3.71 23.18
CA TYR A 52 5.92 3.45 21.88
C TYR A 52 6.06 4.61 20.93
N PHE A 53 5.98 5.87 21.40
CA PHE A 53 6.15 7.04 20.53
C PHE A 53 7.60 7.15 20.01
N ALA A 54 8.61 6.93 20.87
CA ALA A 54 10.01 6.92 20.43
C ALA A 54 10.28 5.81 19.41
N ALA A 55 9.75 4.60 19.64
CA ALA A 55 9.85 3.49 18.70
C ALA A 55 9.12 3.78 17.38
N LEU A 56 7.93 4.40 17.45
CA LEU A 56 7.16 4.78 16.27
C LEU A 56 7.92 5.79 15.40
N LEU A 57 8.63 6.75 15.99
CA LEU A 57 9.45 7.70 15.24
C LEU A 57 10.58 6.99 14.47
N VAL A 58 11.21 5.98 15.06
CA VAL A 58 12.24 5.17 14.35
C VAL A 58 11.61 4.42 13.18
N THR A 59 10.52 3.69 13.41
CA THR A 59 9.79 2.97 12.36
C THR A 59 9.33 3.93 11.26
N LEU A 60 8.79 5.09 11.62
CA LEU A 60 8.31 6.10 10.65
C LEU A 60 9.46 6.65 9.79
N TYR A 61 10.61 6.93 10.39
CA TYR A 61 11.81 7.34 9.66
C TYR A 61 12.26 6.28 8.65
N GLU A 62 12.34 5.02 9.08
CA GLU A 62 12.74 3.91 8.22
C GLU A 62 11.72 3.67 7.10
N VAL A 63 10.43 3.72 7.40
CA VAL A 63 9.34 3.62 6.40
C VAL A 63 9.42 4.77 5.39
N ALA A 64 9.61 6.01 5.85
CA ALA A 64 9.65 7.17 4.95
C ALA A 64 10.81 7.07 3.95
N LEU A 65 12.01 6.72 4.40
CA LEU A 65 13.17 6.56 3.52
C LEU A 65 13.02 5.36 2.59
N SER A 66 12.51 4.23 3.10
CA SER A 66 12.23 3.06 2.27
C SER A 66 11.20 3.36 1.19
N MET A 67 10.16 4.14 1.51
CA MET A 67 9.16 4.58 0.53
C MET A 67 9.76 5.50 -0.54
N LEU A 68 10.64 6.42 -0.16
CA LEU A 68 11.33 7.27 -1.15
C LEU A 68 12.12 6.42 -2.15
N ILE A 69 12.82 5.39 -1.68
CA ILE A 69 13.55 4.45 -2.54
C ILE A 69 12.57 3.64 -3.39
N ALA A 70 11.58 3.01 -2.78
CA ALA A 70 10.61 2.16 -3.46
C ALA A 70 9.81 2.91 -4.53
N CYS A 71 9.28 4.09 -4.17
CA CYS A 71 8.49 4.91 -5.07
C CYS A 71 9.35 5.55 -6.16
N GLY A 72 10.49 6.15 -5.79
CA GLY A 72 11.38 6.83 -6.72
C GLY A 72 11.94 5.87 -7.76
N LEU A 73 12.62 4.80 -7.33
CA LEU A 73 13.18 3.80 -8.24
C LEU A 73 12.08 3.00 -8.95
N GLY A 74 10.99 2.66 -8.25
CA GLY A 74 9.89 1.89 -8.84
C GLY A 74 9.21 2.64 -9.98
N ILE A 75 8.92 3.93 -9.83
CA ILE A 75 8.35 4.75 -10.89
C ILE A 75 9.37 4.92 -12.04
N LEU A 76 10.62 5.24 -11.72
CA LEU A 76 11.65 5.48 -12.73
C LEU A 76 11.89 4.23 -13.59
N VAL A 77 12.19 3.10 -12.97
CA VAL A 77 12.45 1.83 -13.67
C VAL A 77 11.18 1.33 -14.37
N GLY A 78 10.02 1.41 -13.70
CA GLY A 78 8.75 1.04 -14.27
C GLY A 78 8.36 1.87 -15.49
N ALA A 79 8.67 3.18 -15.50
CA ALA A 79 8.44 4.04 -16.65
C ALA A 79 9.34 3.68 -17.83
N VAL A 80 10.62 3.43 -17.59
CA VAL A 80 11.57 3.01 -18.64
C VAL A 80 11.18 1.65 -19.22
N VAL A 81 10.94 0.66 -18.35
CA VAL A 81 10.56 -0.70 -18.77
C VAL A 81 9.20 -0.71 -19.47
N GLY A 82 8.21 0.02 -18.96
CA GLY A 82 6.87 0.12 -19.57
C GLY A 82 6.87 0.86 -20.90
N GLY A 83 7.71 1.91 -21.02
CA GLY A 83 7.76 2.77 -22.21
C GLY A 83 8.48 2.15 -23.41
N LEU A 84 9.47 1.28 -23.19
CA LEU A 84 10.29 0.69 -24.24
C LEU A 84 9.90 -0.78 -24.51
N ALA A 85 9.34 -1.09 -25.68
CA ALA A 85 8.84 -2.43 -26.01
C ALA A 85 9.90 -3.53 -25.84
N VAL A 86 11.15 -3.26 -26.23
CA VAL A 86 12.25 -4.22 -26.10
C VAL A 86 12.54 -4.53 -24.63
N LEU A 87 12.70 -3.51 -23.80
CA LEU A 87 12.97 -3.68 -22.37
C LEU A 87 11.77 -4.34 -21.66
N ARG A 88 10.57 -3.96 -22.04
CA ARG A 88 9.36 -4.55 -21.50
C ARG A 88 9.30 -6.06 -21.74
N ASN A 89 9.51 -6.51 -22.98
CA ASN A 89 9.42 -7.93 -23.31
C ASN A 89 10.54 -8.75 -22.66
N LEU A 90 11.71 -8.15 -22.45
CA LEU A 90 12.85 -8.81 -21.83
C LEU A 90 12.80 -8.78 -20.29
N LEU A 91 12.59 -7.61 -19.70
CA LEU A 91 12.77 -7.40 -18.26
C LEU A 91 11.51 -7.66 -17.43
N LEU A 92 10.31 -7.43 -17.98
CA LEU A 92 9.07 -7.59 -17.21
C LEU A 92 8.86 -9.03 -16.70
N PRO A 93 9.11 -10.09 -17.51
CA PRO A 93 9.04 -11.47 -17.01
C PRO A 93 10.06 -11.73 -15.89
N ILE A 94 11.29 -11.18 -16.02
CA ILE A 94 12.34 -11.33 -15.01
C ILE A 94 11.91 -10.67 -13.69
N PHE A 95 11.47 -9.41 -13.71
CA PHE A 95 11.01 -8.72 -12.52
C PHE A 95 9.79 -9.39 -11.88
N SER A 96 8.86 -9.90 -12.70
CA SER A 96 7.70 -10.63 -12.19
C SER A 96 8.11 -11.93 -11.49
N SER A 97 9.09 -12.65 -12.03
CA SER A 97 9.62 -13.87 -11.42
C SER A 97 10.40 -13.57 -10.13
N LEU A 98 11.19 -12.48 -10.11
CA LEU A 98 11.91 -12.04 -8.91
C LEU A 98 10.94 -11.62 -7.80
N TYR A 99 9.83 -10.96 -8.15
CA TYR A 99 8.80 -10.58 -7.18
C TYR A 99 8.09 -11.78 -6.54
N ALA A 100 8.02 -12.92 -7.23
CA ALA A 100 7.44 -14.15 -6.68
C ALA A 100 8.35 -14.82 -5.61
N VAL A 101 9.63 -14.46 -5.54
CA VAL A 101 10.54 -14.96 -4.51
C VAL A 101 10.20 -14.31 -3.17
N PRO A 102 10.10 -15.08 -2.06
CA PRO A 102 9.91 -14.51 -0.73
C PRO A 102 11.11 -13.64 -0.33
N ILE A 103 11.01 -12.32 -0.56
CA ILE A 103 12.13 -11.37 -0.37
C ILE A 103 12.65 -11.38 1.07
N VAL A 104 11.83 -11.77 2.04
CA VAL A 104 12.23 -11.91 3.46
C VAL A 104 13.46 -12.80 3.64
N ILE A 105 13.63 -13.82 2.82
CA ILE A 105 14.78 -14.73 2.87
C ILE A 105 16.09 -14.00 2.59
N LEU A 106 16.05 -12.88 1.86
CA LEU A 106 17.24 -12.10 1.53
C LEU A 106 17.68 -11.15 2.66
N TYR A 107 16.89 -10.96 3.71
CA TYR A 107 17.18 -10.00 4.77
C TYR A 107 18.57 -10.22 5.43
N PRO A 108 19.04 -11.45 5.72
CA PRO A 108 20.40 -11.68 6.23
C PRO A 108 21.51 -11.13 5.32
N ILE A 109 21.30 -11.12 4.00
CA ILE A 109 22.26 -10.54 3.06
C ILE A 109 22.33 -9.02 3.23
N PHE A 110 21.20 -8.35 3.44
CA PHE A 110 21.16 -6.91 3.70
C PHE A 110 21.86 -6.54 5.01
N THR A 111 21.70 -7.37 6.05
CA THR A 111 22.42 -7.14 7.31
C THR A 111 23.92 -7.40 7.17
N ALA A 112 24.34 -8.34 6.34
CA ALA A 112 25.75 -8.58 6.05
C ALA A 112 26.40 -7.42 5.28
N TRP A 113 25.66 -6.78 4.36
CA TRP A 113 26.18 -5.67 3.53
C TRP A 113 26.13 -4.33 4.25
N PHE A 114 25.05 -4.03 4.96
CA PHE A 114 24.78 -2.71 5.55
C PHE A 114 24.92 -2.68 7.09
N GLY A 115 25.21 -3.84 7.70
CA GLY A 115 25.25 -3.98 9.15
C GLY A 115 23.88 -4.08 9.83
N ILE A 116 23.90 -4.29 11.15
CA ILE A 116 22.69 -4.30 11.98
C ILE A 116 22.31 -2.85 12.30
N GLY A 117 21.30 -2.32 11.63
CA GLY A 117 20.87 -0.92 11.82
C GLY A 117 19.77 -0.49 10.87
N SER A 118 19.46 0.80 10.86
CA SER A 118 18.39 1.34 10.00
C SER A 118 18.71 1.20 8.50
N GLN A 119 19.98 1.19 8.12
CA GLN A 119 20.37 1.13 6.70
C GLN A 119 19.97 -0.19 6.04
N SER A 120 20.21 -1.32 6.69
CA SER A 120 19.81 -2.64 6.18
C SER A 120 18.29 -2.77 6.07
N LYS A 121 17.55 -2.24 7.05
CA LYS A 121 16.09 -2.24 7.07
C LYS A 121 15.51 -1.36 5.96
N ILE A 122 16.06 -0.16 5.78
CA ILE A 122 15.65 0.78 4.72
C ILE A 122 15.90 0.18 3.34
N ALA A 123 17.08 -0.38 3.09
CA ALA A 123 17.41 -1.01 1.82
C ALA A 123 16.51 -2.21 1.52
N PHE A 124 16.32 -3.08 2.50
CA PHE A 124 15.44 -4.24 2.39
C PHE A 124 13.98 -3.87 2.10
N ALA A 125 13.40 -2.99 2.93
CA ALA A 125 12.01 -2.57 2.78
C ALA A 125 11.78 -1.73 1.51
N GLY A 126 12.81 -0.97 1.09
CA GLY A 126 12.81 -0.26 -0.17
C GLY A 126 12.66 -1.20 -1.37
N ILE A 127 13.40 -2.32 -1.38
CA ILE A 127 13.25 -3.35 -2.43
C ILE A 127 11.90 -4.07 -2.31
N TYR A 128 11.42 -4.32 -1.08
CA TYR A 128 10.14 -4.97 -0.87
C TYR A 128 8.97 -4.19 -1.48
N GLY A 129 8.99 -2.86 -1.36
CA GLY A 129 8.00 -1.97 -1.98
C GLY A 129 8.27 -1.63 -3.45
N PHE A 130 9.52 -1.75 -3.92
CA PHE A 130 9.93 -1.39 -5.28
C PHE A 130 9.18 -2.19 -6.35
N PHE A 131 9.10 -3.52 -6.21
CA PHE A 131 8.51 -4.39 -7.23
C PHE A 131 7.07 -4.04 -7.58
N PRO A 132 6.12 -3.92 -6.62
CA PRO A 132 4.74 -3.59 -6.95
C PRO A 132 4.60 -2.20 -7.55
N VAL A 133 5.41 -1.22 -7.14
CA VAL A 133 5.41 0.12 -7.74
C VAL A 133 5.90 0.04 -9.18
N MET A 134 7.02 -0.63 -9.42
CA MET A 134 7.62 -0.79 -10.75
C MET A 134 6.69 -1.52 -11.71
N LEU A 135 6.15 -2.68 -11.30
CA LEU A 135 5.25 -3.48 -12.11
C LEU A 135 3.95 -2.72 -12.45
N SER A 136 3.37 -2.02 -11.46
CA SER A 136 2.17 -1.22 -11.68
C SER A 136 2.43 -0.02 -12.59
N THR A 137 3.60 0.63 -12.47
CA THR A 137 3.99 1.73 -13.36
C THR A 137 4.15 1.24 -14.79
N ALA A 138 4.86 0.14 -14.99
CA ALA A 138 5.02 -0.47 -16.31
C ALA A 138 3.68 -0.91 -16.92
N ALA A 139 2.80 -1.50 -16.12
CA ALA A 139 1.44 -1.86 -16.54
C ALA A 139 0.60 -0.63 -16.89
N GLY A 140 0.67 0.44 -16.08
CA GLY A 140 -0.06 1.68 -16.32
C GLY A 140 0.29 2.33 -17.66
N ILE A 141 1.55 2.32 -18.05
CA ILE A 141 1.98 2.84 -19.36
C ILE A 141 1.52 1.92 -20.51
N ARG A 142 1.58 0.61 -20.29
CA ARG A 142 1.17 -0.38 -21.29
C ARG A 142 -0.34 -0.35 -21.60
N THR A 143 -1.16 -0.04 -20.62
CA THR A 143 -2.63 -0.07 -20.73
C THR A 143 -3.24 1.22 -21.27
N ILE A 144 -2.42 2.20 -21.65
CA ILE A 144 -2.88 3.44 -22.30
C ILE A 144 -3.47 3.10 -23.66
N ASP A 145 -4.69 3.59 -23.92
CA ASP A 145 -5.35 3.39 -25.20
C ASP A 145 -4.49 4.01 -26.33
N PRO A 146 -4.09 3.21 -27.34
CA PRO A 146 -3.28 3.69 -28.46
C PRO A 146 -3.91 4.87 -29.22
N GLN A 147 -5.23 5.03 -29.18
CA GLN A 147 -5.94 6.14 -29.81
C GLN A 147 -5.52 7.50 -29.25
N PHE A 148 -5.25 7.60 -27.94
CA PHE A 148 -4.75 8.84 -27.34
C PHE A 148 -3.37 9.23 -27.86
N VAL A 149 -2.49 8.23 -28.01
CA VAL A 149 -1.15 8.44 -28.56
C VAL A 149 -1.22 8.83 -30.04
N LEU A 150 -2.08 8.16 -30.82
CA LEU A 150 -2.28 8.45 -32.25
C LEU A 150 -2.85 9.86 -32.44
N ALA A 151 -3.91 10.22 -31.70
CA ALA A 151 -4.51 11.55 -31.78
C ALA A 151 -3.50 12.66 -31.44
N ALA A 152 -2.70 12.50 -30.40
CA ALA A 152 -1.68 13.47 -30.03
C ALA A 152 -0.62 13.64 -31.14
N ARG A 153 -0.17 12.53 -31.71
CA ARG A 153 0.79 12.56 -32.84
C ARG A 153 0.20 13.22 -34.09
N SER A 154 -1.07 12.95 -34.42
CA SER A 154 -1.76 13.58 -35.53
C SER A 154 -1.91 15.10 -35.38
N MET A 155 -1.96 15.58 -34.10
CA MET A 155 -1.94 17.00 -33.78
C MET A 155 -0.51 17.61 -33.72
N GLY A 156 0.52 16.86 -34.14
CA GLY A 156 1.91 17.34 -34.16
C GLY A 156 2.58 17.39 -32.76
N ALA A 157 2.11 16.63 -31.76
CA ALA A 157 2.72 16.62 -30.43
C ALA A 157 4.16 16.11 -30.51
N THR A 158 5.08 16.87 -29.91
CA THR A 158 6.47 16.44 -29.69
C THR A 158 6.55 15.32 -28.64
N LEU A 159 7.65 14.56 -28.62
CA LEU A 159 7.84 13.48 -27.64
C LEU A 159 7.69 13.94 -26.18
N PRO A 160 8.28 15.08 -25.73
CA PRO A 160 8.04 15.59 -24.38
C PRO A 160 6.57 15.92 -24.11
N GLN A 161 5.86 16.50 -25.09
CA GLN A 161 4.43 16.79 -24.97
C GLN A 161 3.60 15.51 -24.87
N LEU A 162 3.93 14.49 -25.65
CA LEU A 162 3.28 13.18 -25.59
C LEU A 162 3.44 12.55 -24.20
N ILE A 163 4.67 12.57 -23.66
CA ILE A 163 4.95 12.01 -22.33
C ILE A 163 4.20 12.78 -21.24
N THR A 164 4.34 14.12 -21.20
CA THR A 164 3.84 14.93 -20.07
C THR A 164 2.34 15.16 -20.13
N ARG A 165 1.73 15.26 -21.33
CA ARG A 165 0.31 15.58 -21.50
C ARG A 165 -0.60 14.38 -21.73
N VAL A 166 -0.04 13.23 -22.14
CA VAL A 166 -0.82 12.03 -22.46
C VAL A 166 -0.41 10.85 -21.60
N ILE A 167 0.87 10.42 -21.68
CA ILE A 167 1.31 9.17 -21.03
C ILE A 167 1.26 9.30 -19.51
N ILE A 168 1.87 10.34 -18.93
CA ILE A 168 1.89 10.52 -17.46
C ILE A 168 0.46 10.64 -16.93
N PRO A 169 -0.39 11.56 -17.40
CA PRO A 169 -1.75 11.67 -16.87
C PRO A 169 -2.58 10.39 -17.03
N ALA A 170 -2.46 9.68 -18.15
CA ALA A 170 -3.21 8.45 -18.39
C ALA A 170 -2.75 7.29 -17.48
N SER A 171 -1.47 7.24 -17.10
CA SER A 171 -0.91 6.20 -16.22
C SER A 171 -1.13 6.45 -14.72
N VAL A 172 -1.41 7.70 -14.31
CA VAL A 172 -1.55 8.12 -12.90
C VAL A 172 -2.39 7.15 -12.05
N PRO A 173 -3.60 6.71 -12.43
CA PRO A 173 -4.42 5.87 -11.57
C PRO A 173 -3.77 4.52 -11.27
N THR A 174 -3.14 3.91 -12.28
CA THR A 174 -2.47 2.62 -12.12
C THR A 174 -1.19 2.76 -11.30
N VAL A 175 -0.45 3.86 -11.50
CA VAL A 175 0.73 4.19 -10.68
C VAL A 175 0.34 4.38 -9.22
N PHE A 176 -0.74 5.12 -8.93
CA PHE A 176 -1.21 5.29 -7.54
C PHE A 176 -1.68 3.99 -6.89
N ALA A 177 -2.32 3.08 -7.65
CA ALA A 177 -2.61 1.74 -7.16
C ALA A 177 -1.33 0.98 -6.77
N GLY A 178 -0.28 1.10 -7.59
CA GLY A 178 1.05 0.56 -7.30
C GLY A 178 1.71 1.18 -6.09
N LEU A 179 1.65 2.51 -5.95
CA LEU A 179 2.18 3.24 -4.79
C LEU A 179 1.49 2.80 -3.49
N ARG A 180 0.18 2.64 -3.51
CA ARG A 180 -0.59 2.18 -2.35
C ARG A 180 -0.20 0.77 -1.93
N LEU A 181 -0.06 -0.14 -2.88
CA LEU A 181 0.35 -1.52 -2.60
C LEU A 181 1.82 -1.57 -2.17
N GLY A 182 2.72 -0.90 -2.90
CA GLY A 182 4.14 -0.86 -2.61
C GLY A 182 4.44 -0.26 -1.25
N GLY A 183 3.76 0.84 -0.90
CA GLY A 183 3.94 1.45 0.42
C GLY A 183 3.42 0.59 1.56
N ALA A 184 2.31 -0.12 1.38
CA ALA A 184 1.84 -1.10 2.38
C ALA A 184 2.89 -2.22 2.58
N LEU A 185 3.46 -2.75 1.49
CA LEU A 185 4.52 -3.74 1.57
C LEU A 185 5.81 -3.17 2.16
N THR A 186 6.15 -1.90 1.91
CA THR A 186 7.27 -1.22 2.57
C THR A 186 7.10 -1.18 4.09
N ILE A 187 5.91 -0.84 4.60
CA ILE A 187 5.62 -0.87 6.04
C ILE A 187 5.82 -2.28 6.60
N ILE A 188 5.27 -3.30 5.93
CA ILE A 188 5.46 -4.70 6.32
C ILE A 188 6.95 -5.05 6.33
N GLY A 189 7.70 -4.66 5.29
CA GLY A 189 9.14 -4.91 5.18
C GLY A 189 9.93 -4.31 6.33
N VAL A 190 9.69 -3.04 6.69
CA VAL A 190 10.35 -2.39 7.84
C VAL A 190 10.03 -3.13 9.13
N VAL A 191 8.75 -3.38 9.43
CA VAL A 191 8.33 -4.03 10.67
C VAL A 191 8.92 -5.44 10.79
N VAL A 192 8.91 -6.22 9.71
CA VAL A 192 9.51 -7.57 9.68
C VAL A 192 11.01 -7.48 9.91
N ALA A 193 11.71 -6.54 9.27
CA ALA A 193 13.13 -6.35 9.48
C ALA A 193 13.46 -5.93 10.93
N GLU A 194 12.64 -5.07 11.53
CA GLU A 194 12.75 -4.72 12.94
C GLU A 194 12.54 -5.91 13.88
N MET A 195 11.62 -6.81 13.53
CA MET A 195 11.38 -8.04 14.31
C MET A 195 12.52 -9.04 14.23
N LEU A 196 13.28 -9.05 13.12
CA LEU A 196 14.33 -10.03 12.91
C LEU A 196 15.65 -9.66 13.61
N THR A 197 16.13 -8.43 13.48
CA THR A 197 17.48 -8.05 13.94
C THR A 197 17.60 -6.61 14.38
N ALA A 198 16.56 -5.97 14.93
CA ALA A 198 16.66 -4.57 15.33
C ALA A 198 16.97 -4.42 16.82
N SER A 199 17.47 -3.23 17.17
CA SER A 199 17.60 -2.72 18.53
C SER A 199 16.64 -1.56 18.83
N ALA A 200 15.81 -1.15 17.85
CA ALA A 200 14.87 -0.05 17.97
C ALA A 200 13.74 -0.20 16.94
N GLY A 201 12.63 0.47 17.19
CA GLY A 201 11.42 0.44 16.36
C GLY A 201 10.28 -0.36 17.00
N ILE A 202 9.08 -0.27 16.41
CA ILE A 202 7.89 -0.95 16.95
C ILE A 202 8.02 -2.48 16.82
N GLY A 203 8.56 -2.98 15.68
CA GLY A 203 8.78 -4.40 15.48
C GLY A 203 9.76 -4.99 16.50
N TYR A 204 10.79 -4.24 16.88
CA TYR A 204 11.68 -4.61 17.98
C TYR A 204 10.94 -4.73 19.31
N LEU A 205 10.10 -3.75 19.68
CA LEU A 205 9.31 -3.81 20.90
C LEU A 205 8.36 -5.02 20.93
N VAL A 206 7.74 -5.33 19.80
CA VAL A 206 6.88 -6.53 19.66
C VAL A 206 7.69 -7.80 19.95
N THR A 207 8.88 -7.93 19.37
CA THR A 207 9.73 -9.10 19.56
C THR A 207 10.26 -9.18 20.99
N LEU A 208 10.72 -8.06 21.57
CA LEU A 208 11.21 -7.99 22.94
C LEU A 208 10.14 -8.43 23.94
N ASN A 209 8.93 -7.87 23.86
CA ASN A 209 7.85 -8.21 24.76
C ASN A 209 7.31 -9.63 24.55
N ARG A 210 7.40 -10.16 23.32
CA ARG A 210 7.08 -11.56 23.03
C ARG A 210 8.03 -12.52 23.74
N THR A 211 9.33 -12.21 23.83
CA THR A 211 10.30 -13.09 24.51
C THR A 211 10.07 -13.21 26.01
N ILE A 212 9.50 -12.18 26.62
CA ILE A 212 9.13 -12.18 28.05
C ILE A 212 7.65 -12.51 28.30
N LEU A 213 6.92 -12.91 27.23
CA LEU A 213 5.50 -13.28 27.27
C LEU A 213 4.56 -12.18 27.80
N ASP A 214 4.93 -10.90 27.60
CA ASP A 214 4.08 -9.75 27.94
C ASP A 214 3.12 -9.43 26.78
N SER A 215 2.04 -10.19 26.73
CA SER A 215 1.07 -10.08 25.62
C SER A 215 0.40 -8.70 25.51
N PRO A 216 0.00 -8.01 26.60
CA PRO A 216 -0.54 -6.66 26.48
C PRO A 216 0.41 -5.69 25.76
N ARG A 217 1.72 -5.77 26.03
CA ARG A 217 2.73 -4.94 25.34
C ARG A 217 2.95 -5.36 23.89
N VAL A 218 2.90 -6.65 23.57
CA VAL A 218 2.94 -7.14 22.18
C VAL A 218 1.77 -6.57 21.37
N PHE A 219 0.55 -6.70 21.89
CA PHE A 219 -0.65 -6.20 21.22
C PHE A 219 -0.70 -4.67 21.14
N ALA A 220 -0.14 -3.95 22.09
CA ALA A 220 0.05 -2.50 22.00
C ALA A 220 0.95 -2.11 20.81
N GLY A 221 2.04 -2.85 20.58
CA GLY A 221 2.88 -2.67 19.38
C GLY A 221 2.13 -2.98 18.09
N ILE A 222 1.36 -4.07 18.05
CA ILE A 222 0.53 -4.43 16.89
C ILE A 222 -0.51 -3.33 16.60
N LEU A 223 -1.17 -2.77 17.62
CA LEU A 223 -2.08 -1.63 17.46
C LEU A 223 -1.38 -0.39 16.90
N ALA A 224 -0.17 -0.09 17.37
CA ALA A 224 0.60 1.05 16.84
C ALA A 224 0.93 0.88 15.34
N ILE A 225 1.31 -0.34 14.91
CA ILE A 225 1.54 -0.66 13.49
C ILE A 225 0.23 -0.57 12.69
N LEU A 226 -0.88 -1.05 13.25
CA LEU A 226 -2.19 -0.97 12.60
C LEU A 226 -2.61 0.48 12.38
N VAL A 227 -2.45 1.35 13.38
CA VAL A 227 -2.74 2.79 13.26
C VAL A 227 -1.85 3.44 12.19
N LEU A 228 -0.55 3.12 12.17
CA LEU A 228 0.38 3.60 11.15
C LEU A 228 -0.06 3.16 9.74
N SER A 229 -0.45 1.90 9.58
CA SER A 229 -0.89 1.35 8.29
C SER A 229 -2.20 1.97 7.81
N ILE A 230 -3.16 2.21 8.72
CA ILE A 230 -4.42 2.90 8.41
C ILE A 230 -4.14 4.36 8.02
N ALA A 231 -3.29 5.06 8.78
CA ALA A 231 -2.91 6.45 8.48
C ALA A 231 -2.26 6.55 7.09
N TYR A 232 -1.34 5.64 6.76
CA TYR A 232 -0.76 5.55 5.43
C TYR A 232 -1.81 5.31 4.35
N TYR A 233 -2.70 4.32 4.54
CA TYR A 233 -3.77 4.02 3.57
C TYR A 233 -4.69 5.21 3.32
N MET A 234 -5.08 5.92 4.38
CA MET A 234 -5.90 7.13 4.29
C MET A 234 -5.18 8.25 3.53
N LEU A 235 -3.89 8.46 3.82
CA LEU A 235 -3.04 9.44 3.13
C LEU A 235 -2.91 9.10 1.63
N ALA A 236 -2.57 7.86 1.32
CA ALA A 236 -2.43 7.40 -0.07
C ALA A 236 -3.75 7.58 -0.85
N ARG A 237 -4.89 7.23 -0.25
CA ARG A 237 -6.22 7.42 -0.84
C ARG A 237 -6.56 8.90 -1.03
N ALA A 238 -6.23 9.76 -0.07
CA ALA A 238 -6.48 11.20 -0.18
C ALA A 238 -5.65 11.84 -1.30
N LEU A 239 -4.39 11.42 -1.46
CA LEU A 239 -3.55 11.86 -2.57
C LEU A 239 -4.08 11.36 -3.92
N GLU A 240 -4.45 10.08 -4.01
CA GLU A 240 -5.06 9.50 -5.22
C GLU A 240 -6.32 10.27 -5.63
N SER A 241 -7.23 10.54 -4.70
CA SER A 241 -8.49 11.23 -4.99
C SER A 241 -8.29 12.65 -5.53
N ARG A 242 -7.25 13.35 -5.08
CA ARG A 242 -6.92 14.70 -5.60
C ARG A 242 -6.34 14.67 -7.00
N MET A 243 -5.60 13.62 -7.35
CA MET A 243 -4.91 13.51 -8.64
C MET A 243 -5.79 12.92 -9.76
N VAL A 244 -6.88 12.21 -9.44
CA VAL A 244 -7.71 11.45 -10.39
C VAL A 244 -9.09 12.10 -10.65
N VAL A 245 -9.35 13.30 -10.13
CA VAL A 245 -10.64 14.01 -10.25
C VAL A 245 -11.16 14.11 -11.70
N TRP A 246 -10.27 14.27 -12.70
CA TRP A 246 -10.64 14.40 -14.10
C TRP A 246 -11.17 13.11 -14.78
N GLN A 247 -10.91 11.92 -14.23
CA GLN A 247 -11.45 10.67 -14.78
C GLN A 247 -12.94 10.46 -14.48
N SER A 248 -13.44 11.06 -13.42
CA SER A 248 -14.86 10.97 -13.02
C SER A 248 -15.77 11.66 -14.03
N ALA A 249 -15.31 12.75 -14.64
CA ALA A 249 -16.05 13.49 -15.66
C ALA A 249 -16.27 12.65 -16.94
N GLY A 250 -15.23 11.90 -17.38
CA GLY A 250 -15.34 11.07 -18.59
C GLY A 250 -16.24 9.84 -18.44
N LYS A 251 -16.38 9.29 -17.22
CA LYS A 251 -17.31 8.17 -16.98
C LYS A 251 -18.77 8.59 -16.97
N GLN A 252 -19.07 9.78 -16.48
CA GLN A 252 -20.44 10.33 -16.47
C GLN A 252 -20.92 10.63 -17.91
N THR A 253 -20.05 11.15 -18.77
CA THR A 253 -20.39 11.41 -20.17
C THR A 253 -20.64 10.12 -20.94
N ARG A 254 -19.87 9.06 -20.70
CA ARG A 254 -20.07 7.74 -21.32
C ARG A 254 -21.36 7.03 -20.82
N ALA A 255 -21.69 7.18 -19.55
CA ALA A 255 -22.95 6.65 -19.01
C ALA A 255 -24.16 7.38 -19.63
N ALA A 256 -24.12 8.70 -19.69
CA ALA A 256 -25.17 9.52 -20.30
C ALA A 256 -25.35 9.22 -21.81
N SER A 257 -24.24 9.02 -22.55
CA SER A 257 -24.33 8.66 -23.97
C SER A 257 -24.87 7.24 -24.20
N ARG A 258 -24.59 6.30 -23.31
CA ARG A 258 -25.11 4.93 -23.36
C ARG A 258 -26.61 4.89 -23.06
N ASP A 259 -27.05 5.67 -22.09
CA ASP A 259 -28.46 5.76 -21.72
C ASP A 259 -29.26 6.48 -22.86
N ALA A 260 -28.65 7.46 -23.54
CA ALA A 260 -29.24 8.11 -24.71
C ALA A 260 -29.36 7.17 -25.92
N GLN A 261 -28.39 6.27 -26.12
CA GLN A 261 -28.45 5.26 -27.20
C GLN A 261 -29.50 4.18 -26.95
N VAL A 262 -29.75 3.82 -25.70
CA VAL A 262 -30.78 2.83 -25.32
C VAL A 262 -32.18 3.45 -25.44
N ALA A 263 -32.30 4.77 -25.32
CA ALA A 263 -33.57 5.51 -25.41
C ALA A 263 -34.05 5.77 -26.86
N VAL A 264 -33.27 5.41 -27.90
CA VAL A 264 -33.74 5.53 -29.29
C VAL A 264 -34.71 4.38 -29.61
N PRO A 265 -36.01 4.66 -29.83
CA PRO A 265 -36.96 3.60 -30.17
C PRO A 265 -36.58 3.01 -31.54
N ALA A 266 -36.69 1.67 -31.62
CA ALA A 266 -36.51 0.96 -32.88
C ALA A 266 -37.41 1.56 -33.96
N PRO A 267 -36.92 1.75 -35.21
CA PRO A 267 -37.76 2.24 -36.29
C PRO A 267 -38.92 1.28 -36.50
N ALA A 268 -40.14 1.82 -36.45
CA ALA A 268 -41.35 1.06 -36.75
C ALA A 268 -41.20 0.39 -38.12
N ALA A 269 -41.23 -0.93 -38.14
CA ALA A 269 -41.25 -1.71 -39.36
C ALA A 269 -42.53 -1.38 -40.12
N ALA A 270 -42.41 -0.73 -41.28
CA ALA A 270 -43.48 -0.52 -42.23
C ALA A 270 -43.61 -1.71 -43.18
#